data_e0b76b4b6d8412ae932bc9cb6d1cf6f7
#
_entry.id   e0b76b4b6d8412ae932bc9cb6d1cf6f7
#
_cell.length_a   1.000
_cell.length_b   1.000
_cell.length_c   1.000
_cell.angle_alpha   90.00
_cell.angle_beta   90.00
_cell.angle_gamma   90.00
#
_symmetry.space_group_name_H-M   'P 1'
#
loop_
_entity.id
_entity.type
_entity.pdbx_description
1 polymer ?
#
loop_
_entity_poly.entity_id
_entity_poly.type
_entity_poly.pdbx_seq_one_letter_code
_entity_poly.pdbx_strand_id
1 'polypeptide(L)'
;MNSIATLDTPDSLNTDPNALPPRCDVLIVGAGPAGSAAAITLARAGLDVVLVDQHSFPRDKICGDGLIPDAHNALRKLGVLDAVLAQAQAASHVGCIGPRGGRIDVPGTLSVLPRKTLDLILCRAAVAAGARMFAPVRFSAPIEDKGRVVGAQLKSGEKTHDLRAPWVLLATGAVPQALLAAGMSQRQTPSGVALRGYVKNDAMVGRIDKLEIVWHRALSPGYGWIFPCRDGVFNVGVGIADSHDAQRNGKLAKREINLRHVFDDFTRVYAPAHELVAGGEWLSPLKGAPLRCTLEGARYSRPGLVVTGEAAGSTYSFSGEGIGKALETGILAAEAMLAGRAQMLDESQVRANYESALRALKPRFDLYARANKVNRHPWLADLLVWRAKKSARLLRRMSGVLNETSNPGHLVTMKGIVRLFTE
;
A
#
# COMPACT_ATOMS: atom_id res chain seq x y z
N MET A 1 17.97 -13.83 22.43
CA MET A 1 17.31 -12.62 22.99
C MET A 1 18.28 -11.45 22.83
N ASN A 2 18.31 -10.81 21.66
CA ASN A 2 19.09 -9.59 21.48
C ASN A 2 18.16 -8.40 21.70
N SER A 3 18.38 -7.70 22.80
CA SER A 3 17.80 -6.43 23.16
C SER A 3 17.93 -5.47 21.98
N ILE A 4 16.79 -4.99 21.46
CA ILE A 4 16.77 -3.83 20.55
C ILE A 4 17.14 -2.63 21.42
N ALA A 5 18.45 -2.31 21.43
CA ALA A 5 18.95 -1.09 22.02
C ALA A 5 18.20 0.10 21.40
N THR A 6 17.83 1.03 22.24
CA THR A 6 17.17 2.30 21.94
C THR A 6 17.84 3.02 20.78
N LEU A 7 17.21 2.97 19.60
CA LEU A 7 17.62 3.74 18.43
C LEU A 7 17.05 5.16 18.52
N ASP A 8 17.62 5.94 19.41
CA ASP A 8 17.21 7.32 19.69
C ASP A 8 18.01 8.36 18.92
N THR A 9 18.15 8.20 17.58
CA THR A 9 18.65 9.32 16.79
C THR A 9 17.90 9.45 15.47
N PRO A 10 17.19 10.57 15.24
CA PRO A 10 16.60 10.93 13.93
C PRO A 10 17.66 11.04 12.82
N ASP A 11 18.91 11.30 13.17
CA ASP A 11 19.99 11.64 12.24
C ASP A 11 20.46 10.49 11.34
N SER A 12 20.31 9.24 11.78
CA SER A 12 20.78 8.06 11.03
C SER A 12 19.95 7.75 9.77
N LEU A 13 18.74 8.31 9.64
CA LEU A 13 17.87 8.07 8.47
C LEU A 13 18.01 9.16 7.39
N ASN A 14 18.51 10.33 7.74
CA ASN A 14 18.72 11.45 6.82
C ASN A 14 20.23 11.69 6.65
N THR A 15 20.97 10.62 6.33
CA THR A 15 22.41 10.69 6.13
C THR A 15 22.76 11.65 5.00
N ASP A 16 23.84 12.40 5.15
CA ASP A 16 24.29 13.36 4.15
C ASP A 16 24.41 12.68 2.77
N PRO A 17 23.68 13.16 1.75
CA PRO A 17 23.77 12.62 0.41
C PRO A 17 25.17 12.69 -0.21
N ASN A 18 26.05 13.56 0.26
CA ASN A 18 27.44 13.60 -0.19
C ASN A 18 28.24 12.38 0.27
N ALA A 19 27.77 11.64 1.25
CA ALA A 19 28.35 10.37 1.70
C ALA A 19 27.85 9.15 0.91
N LEU A 20 27.06 9.33 -0.16
CA LEU A 20 26.64 8.25 -1.05
C LEU A 20 27.87 7.49 -1.56
N PRO A 21 27.90 6.15 -1.42
CA PRO A 21 29.00 5.37 -1.94
C PRO A 21 28.98 5.29 -3.48
N PRO A 22 30.10 5.07 -4.13
CA PRO A 22 30.13 4.93 -5.59
C PRO A 22 29.55 3.60 -6.07
N ARG A 23 29.39 2.60 -5.18
CA ARG A 23 28.87 1.28 -5.49
C ARG A 23 28.24 0.60 -4.26
N CYS A 24 27.38 -0.38 -4.53
CA CYS A 24 26.79 -1.31 -3.56
C CYS A 24 26.33 -2.60 -4.28
N ASP A 25 25.90 -3.62 -3.53
CA ASP A 25 25.33 -4.85 -4.12
C ASP A 25 23.92 -4.61 -4.64
N VAL A 26 23.09 -3.90 -3.88
CA VAL A 26 21.69 -3.59 -4.25
C VAL A 26 21.36 -2.15 -3.93
N LEU A 27 20.96 -1.38 -4.95
CA LEU A 27 20.39 -0.06 -4.79
C LEU A 27 18.86 -0.16 -4.74
N ILE A 28 18.26 0.28 -3.66
CA ILE A 28 16.79 0.33 -3.48
C ILE A 28 16.33 1.78 -3.53
N VAL A 29 15.41 2.07 -4.43
CA VAL A 29 14.83 3.40 -4.63
C VAL A 29 13.41 3.44 -4.08
N GLY A 30 13.20 4.21 -3.00
CA GLY A 30 11.96 4.34 -2.25
C GLY A 30 11.98 3.56 -0.94
N ALA A 31 11.99 4.28 0.18
CA ALA A 31 12.01 3.74 1.54
C ALA A 31 10.60 3.62 2.15
N GLY A 32 9.61 3.28 1.33
CA GLY A 32 8.28 2.85 1.78
C GLY A 32 8.27 1.37 2.17
N PRO A 33 7.08 0.79 2.45
CA PRO A 33 6.97 -0.60 2.92
C PRO A 33 7.70 -1.62 2.05
N ALA A 34 7.60 -1.55 0.72
CA ALA A 34 8.25 -2.48 -0.18
C ALA A 34 9.78 -2.37 -0.15
N GLY A 35 10.30 -1.14 -0.26
CA GLY A 35 11.75 -0.93 -0.28
C GLY A 35 12.40 -1.23 1.06
N SER A 36 11.77 -0.83 2.17
CA SER A 36 12.27 -1.15 3.52
C SER A 36 12.22 -2.65 3.80
N ALA A 37 11.16 -3.36 3.37
CA ALA A 37 11.07 -4.82 3.50
C ALA A 37 12.18 -5.53 2.73
N ALA A 38 12.44 -5.11 1.49
CA ALA A 38 13.55 -5.64 0.71
C ALA A 38 14.90 -5.32 1.36
N ALA A 39 15.10 -4.08 1.85
CA ALA A 39 16.33 -3.66 2.51
C ALA A 39 16.63 -4.48 3.77
N ILE A 40 15.63 -4.68 4.65
CA ILE A 40 15.74 -5.52 5.84
C ILE A 40 16.17 -6.94 5.47
N THR A 41 15.50 -7.52 4.45
CA THR A 41 15.72 -8.91 4.05
C THR A 41 17.12 -9.11 3.47
N LEU A 42 17.56 -8.22 2.58
CA LEU A 42 18.86 -8.31 1.91
C LEU A 42 20.03 -7.98 2.85
N ALA A 43 19.88 -6.93 3.68
CA ALA A 43 20.95 -6.53 4.61
C ALA A 43 21.17 -7.58 5.70
N ARG A 44 20.12 -8.24 6.23
CA ARG A 44 20.25 -9.37 7.15
C ARG A 44 21.00 -10.56 6.55
N ALA A 45 20.96 -10.72 5.24
CA ALA A 45 21.70 -11.74 4.52
C ALA A 45 23.13 -11.31 4.16
N GLY A 46 23.59 -10.15 4.65
CA GLY A 46 24.95 -9.66 4.51
C GLY A 46 25.27 -9.00 3.16
N LEU A 47 24.26 -8.56 2.39
CA LEU A 47 24.48 -7.76 1.20
C LEU A 47 24.72 -6.30 1.57
N ASP A 48 25.57 -5.61 0.80
CA ASP A 48 25.75 -4.17 0.87
C ASP A 48 24.55 -3.48 0.19
N VAL A 49 23.61 -2.97 0.99
CA VAL A 49 22.36 -2.36 0.55
C VAL A 49 22.40 -0.85 0.75
N VAL A 50 22.14 -0.11 -0.32
CA VAL A 50 21.87 1.33 -0.27
C VAL A 50 20.39 1.55 -0.50
N LEU A 51 19.73 2.20 0.46
CA LEU A 51 18.31 2.58 0.42
C LEU A 51 18.20 4.09 0.28
N VAL A 52 17.52 4.57 -0.75
CA VAL A 52 17.32 6.02 -0.98
C VAL A 52 15.83 6.38 -1.02
N ASP A 53 15.48 7.56 -0.51
CA ASP A 53 14.13 8.14 -0.67
C ASP A 53 14.23 9.63 -1.01
N GLN A 54 13.30 10.11 -1.83
CA GLN A 54 13.28 11.51 -2.26
C GLN A 54 12.85 12.50 -1.16
N HIS A 55 12.33 11.99 -0.04
CA HIS A 55 11.88 12.79 1.10
C HIS A 55 12.66 12.45 2.36
N SER A 56 12.97 13.46 3.17
CA SER A 56 13.53 13.27 4.50
C SER A 56 12.53 12.59 5.43
N PHE A 57 13.01 11.76 6.35
CA PHE A 57 12.20 11.06 7.34
C PHE A 57 12.25 11.77 8.70
N PRO A 58 11.14 11.71 9.48
CA PRO A 58 9.86 11.03 9.18
C PRO A 58 9.01 11.83 8.18
N ARG A 59 8.42 11.14 7.17
CA ARG A 59 7.59 11.77 6.14
C ARG A 59 6.14 11.29 6.15
N ASP A 60 5.22 12.17 5.76
CA ASP A 60 3.83 11.78 5.49
C ASP A 60 3.72 11.06 4.12
N LYS A 61 2.82 10.09 4.03
CA LYS A 61 2.40 9.44 2.79
C LYS A 61 0.89 9.24 2.85
N ILE A 62 0.19 9.70 1.84
CA ILE A 62 -1.28 9.58 1.76
C ILE A 62 -1.66 8.10 1.72
N CYS A 63 -2.47 7.69 2.70
CA CYS A 63 -2.87 6.31 2.94
C CYS A 63 -4.07 6.29 3.91
N GLY A 64 -4.87 5.24 3.93
CA GLY A 64 -5.85 4.98 4.99
C GLY A 64 -5.22 4.46 6.29
N ASP A 65 -3.92 4.06 6.26
CA ASP A 65 -3.14 3.62 7.42
C ASP A 65 -3.61 2.31 8.08
N GLY A 66 -4.62 1.66 7.54
CA GLY A 66 -5.12 0.39 8.04
C GLY A 66 -4.13 -0.75 7.77
N LEU A 67 -3.87 -1.53 8.80
CA LEU A 67 -3.05 -2.74 8.77
C LEU A 67 -3.97 -3.93 9.03
N ILE A 68 -4.12 -4.76 8.03
CA ILE A 68 -4.92 -6.00 8.08
C ILE A 68 -3.99 -7.21 8.31
N PRO A 69 -4.52 -8.41 8.50
CA PRO A 69 -3.73 -9.58 8.84
C PRO A 69 -2.56 -9.90 7.90
N ASP A 70 -2.66 -9.62 6.60
CA ASP A 70 -1.54 -9.81 5.66
C ASP A 70 -0.36 -8.88 5.97
N ALA A 71 -0.64 -7.61 6.31
CA ALA A 71 0.38 -6.67 6.74
C ALA A 71 1.02 -7.13 8.06
N HIS A 72 0.22 -7.60 9.03
CA HIS A 72 0.74 -8.14 10.28
C HIS A 72 1.65 -9.36 10.06
N ASN A 73 1.28 -10.25 9.12
CA ASN A 73 2.10 -11.42 8.77
C ASN A 73 3.45 -11.02 8.15
N ALA A 74 3.43 -10.06 7.22
CA ALA A 74 4.66 -9.56 6.61
C ALA A 74 5.55 -8.83 7.65
N LEU A 75 4.96 -8.00 8.51
CA LEU A 75 5.66 -7.31 9.60
C LEU A 75 6.26 -8.29 10.61
N ARG A 76 5.56 -9.39 10.92
CA ARG A 76 6.09 -10.47 11.77
C ARG A 76 7.29 -11.16 11.13
N LYS A 77 7.22 -11.48 9.83
CA LYS A 77 8.34 -12.05 9.08
C LYS A 77 9.58 -11.13 9.08
N LEU A 78 9.34 -9.82 9.05
CA LEU A 78 10.39 -8.81 9.17
C LEU A 78 10.85 -8.56 10.62
N GLY A 79 10.22 -9.17 11.63
CA GLY A 79 10.57 -9.00 13.05
C GLY A 79 10.29 -7.60 13.62
N VAL A 80 9.34 -6.88 13.03
CA VAL A 80 8.99 -5.50 13.43
C VAL A 80 7.54 -5.34 13.91
N LEU A 81 6.77 -6.44 13.94
CA LEU A 81 5.35 -6.39 14.29
C LEU A 81 5.12 -5.80 15.70
N ASP A 82 5.89 -6.21 16.69
CA ASP A 82 5.71 -5.74 18.07
C ASP A 82 5.97 -4.23 18.20
N ALA A 83 7.00 -3.73 17.53
CA ALA A 83 7.28 -2.29 17.48
C ALA A 83 6.15 -1.49 16.79
N VAL A 84 5.53 -2.07 15.76
CA VAL A 84 4.37 -1.48 15.07
C VAL A 84 3.14 -1.49 15.99
N LEU A 85 2.80 -2.63 16.60
CA LEU A 85 1.63 -2.76 17.48
C LEU A 85 1.75 -1.91 18.72
N ALA A 86 2.96 -1.71 19.24
CA ALA A 86 3.23 -0.82 20.38
C ALA A 86 2.80 0.64 20.12
N GLN A 87 2.74 1.08 18.86
CA GLN A 87 2.38 2.44 18.47
C GLN A 87 1.06 2.53 17.70
N ALA A 88 0.51 1.40 17.23
CA ALA A 88 -0.74 1.36 16.49
C ALA A 88 -1.98 1.45 17.39
N GLN A 89 -3.08 1.96 16.84
CA GLN A 89 -4.41 1.81 17.41
C GLN A 89 -4.94 0.42 17.00
N ALA A 90 -5.21 -0.43 17.98
CA ALA A 90 -5.83 -1.74 17.72
C ALA A 90 -7.30 -1.57 17.33
N ALA A 91 -7.78 -2.42 16.42
CA ALA A 91 -9.18 -2.54 16.06
C ALA A 91 -9.56 -4.01 15.85
N SER A 92 -10.79 -4.36 16.22
CA SER A 92 -11.27 -5.75 16.19
C SER A 92 -12.18 -6.07 15.03
N HIS A 93 -12.66 -5.05 14.31
CA HIS A 93 -13.64 -5.21 13.23
C HIS A 93 -13.47 -4.17 12.14
N VAL A 94 -13.93 -4.55 10.94
CA VAL A 94 -14.25 -3.60 9.87
C VAL A 94 -15.77 -3.41 9.84
N GLY A 95 -16.25 -2.21 10.11
CA GLY A 95 -17.63 -1.80 9.92
C GLY A 95 -17.88 -1.55 8.43
N CYS A 96 -18.75 -2.36 7.83
CA CYS A 96 -19.20 -2.21 6.45
C CYS A 96 -20.59 -1.59 6.44
N ILE A 97 -20.71 -0.38 5.89
CA ILE A 97 -21.95 0.41 5.88
C ILE A 97 -22.48 0.53 4.45
N GLY A 98 -23.68 0.04 4.20
CA GLY A 98 -24.36 0.13 2.90
C GLY A 98 -25.13 1.45 2.71
N PRO A 99 -25.57 1.75 1.47
CA PRO A 99 -26.26 2.99 1.10
C PRO A 99 -27.53 3.32 1.92
N ARG A 100 -28.20 2.30 2.45
CA ARG A 100 -29.42 2.44 3.27
C ARG A 100 -29.13 2.52 4.77
N GLY A 101 -27.88 2.75 5.16
CA GLY A 101 -27.46 2.81 6.57
C GLY A 101 -27.36 1.44 7.26
N GLY A 102 -27.58 0.34 6.53
CA GLY A 102 -27.34 -1.00 7.07
C GLY A 102 -25.87 -1.18 7.38
N ARG A 103 -25.56 -1.77 8.56
CA ARG A 103 -24.19 -1.99 9.04
C ARG A 103 -23.97 -3.46 9.38
N ILE A 104 -22.77 -3.97 9.08
CA ILE A 104 -22.24 -5.22 9.61
C ILE A 104 -20.79 -5.02 10.02
N ASP A 105 -20.42 -5.56 11.16
CA ASP A 105 -19.05 -5.53 11.68
C ASP A 105 -18.38 -6.88 11.39
N VAL A 106 -17.39 -6.87 10.51
CA VAL A 106 -16.63 -8.06 10.11
C VAL A 106 -15.43 -8.20 11.05
N PRO A 107 -15.34 -9.29 11.85
CA PRO A 107 -14.26 -9.45 12.79
C PRO A 107 -12.91 -9.71 12.11
N GLY A 108 -11.85 -9.14 12.67
CA GLY A 108 -10.47 -9.32 12.21
C GLY A 108 -9.48 -8.76 13.21
N THR A 109 -8.24 -9.23 13.15
CA THR A 109 -7.12 -8.66 13.92
C THR A 109 -6.52 -7.52 13.12
N LEU A 110 -6.85 -6.30 13.48
CA LEU A 110 -6.57 -5.09 12.71
C LEU A 110 -5.82 -4.08 13.56
N SER A 111 -5.13 -3.17 12.91
CA SER A 111 -4.59 -1.98 13.56
C SER A 111 -4.51 -0.80 12.59
N VAL A 112 -4.40 0.40 13.12
CA VAL A 112 -4.21 1.62 12.35
C VAL A 112 -2.95 2.31 12.83
N LEU A 113 -2.02 2.57 11.92
CA LEU A 113 -0.79 3.28 12.23
C LEU A 113 -0.45 4.26 11.11
N PRO A 114 -0.40 5.58 11.39
CA PRO A 114 -0.03 6.57 10.40
C PRO A 114 1.27 6.22 9.69
N ARG A 115 1.27 6.35 8.36
CA ARG A 115 2.43 6.02 7.52
C ARG A 115 3.71 6.75 7.94
N LYS A 116 3.57 7.94 8.51
CA LYS A 116 4.72 8.67 9.06
C LYS A 116 5.47 7.84 10.11
N THR A 117 4.74 7.16 10.98
CA THR A 117 5.29 6.30 12.03
C THR A 117 5.68 4.92 11.50
N LEU A 118 4.81 4.27 10.72
CA LEU A 118 5.08 2.95 10.15
C LEU A 118 6.35 2.95 9.29
N ASP A 119 6.46 3.90 8.36
CA ASP A 119 7.61 3.97 7.46
C ASP A 119 8.90 4.28 8.24
N LEU A 120 8.83 5.09 9.30
CA LEU A 120 9.96 5.35 10.18
C LEU A 120 10.44 4.07 10.90
N ILE A 121 9.52 3.27 11.46
CA ILE A 121 9.86 1.98 12.10
C ILE A 121 10.56 1.04 11.10
N LEU A 122 10.01 0.95 9.88
CA LEU A 122 10.57 0.10 8.83
C LEU A 122 11.97 0.56 8.38
N CYS A 123 12.17 1.86 8.20
CA CYS A 123 13.48 2.42 7.83
C CYS A 123 14.52 2.19 8.94
N ARG A 124 14.15 2.41 10.20
CA ARG A 124 15.04 2.12 11.35
C ARG A 124 15.41 0.64 11.39
N ALA A 125 14.47 -0.25 11.16
CA ALA A 125 14.74 -1.68 11.09
C ALA A 125 15.67 -2.05 9.91
N ALA A 126 15.55 -1.37 8.76
CA ALA A 126 16.45 -1.57 7.63
C ALA A 126 17.88 -1.12 7.96
N VAL A 127 18.04 0.04 8.60
CA VAL A 127 19.36 0.54 9.05
C VAL A 127 19.95 -0.38 10.13
N ALA A 128 19.15 -0.81 11.10
CA ALA A 128 19.57 -1.76 12.13
C ALA A 128 19.97 -3.13 11.55
N ALA A 129 19.42 -3.52 10.40
CA ALA A 129 19.81 -4.71 9.69
C ALA A 129 21.12 -4.53 8.89
N GLY A 130 21.68 -3.31 8.79
CA GLY A 130 22.91 -3.00 8.08
C GLY A 130 22.73 -2.25 6.75
N ALA A 131 21.50 -1.89 6.35
CA ALA A 131 21.31 -1.06 5.16
C ALA A 131 21.76 0.38 5.42
N ARG A 132 22.40 1.00 4.41
CA ARG A 132 22.78 2.42 4.45
C ARG A 132 21.66 3.25 3.82
N MET A 133 21.07 4.15 4.59
CA MET A 133 19.96 4.97 4.11
C MET A 133 20.39 6.41 3.84
N PHE A 134 19.96 6.95 2.70
CA PHE A 134 20.21 8.34 2.30
C PHE A 134 18.90 9.00 1.87
N ALA A 135 18.55 10.10 2.51
CA ALA A 135 17.37 10.92 2.23
C ALA A 135 17.61 12.38 2.64
N PRO A 136 17.25 13.37 1.82
CA PRO A 136 16.48 13.24 0.59
C PRO A 136 17.36 12.99 -0.65
N VAL A 137 17.10 11.89 -1.35
CA VAL A 137 17.80 11.51 -2.59
C VAL A 137 16.80 10.95 -3.60
N ARG A 138 16.74 11.54 -4.78
CA ARG A 138 15.79 11.18 -5.84
C ARG A 138 16.48 10.41 -6.97
N PHE A 139 15.84 9.34 -7.44
CA PHE A 139 16.21 8.66 -8.68
C PHE A 139 15.96 9.58 -9.88
N SER A 140 16.95 9.71 -10.76
CA SER A 140 16.89 10.51 -11.98
C SER A 140 16.79 9.65 -13.23
N ALA A 141 17.72 8.71 -13.38
CA ALA A 141 17.79 7.81 -14.53
C ALA A 141 18.55 6.53 -14.17
N PRO A 142 18.33 5.41 -14.88
CA PRO A 142 19.22 4.25 -14.79
C PRO A 142 20.55 4.57 -15.44
N ILE A 143 21.64 3.95 -14.93
CA ILE A 143 22.91 3.85 -15.64
C ILE A 143 22.92 2.50 -16.36
N GLU A 144 23.17 2.55 -17.66
CA GLU A 144 23.11 1.35 -18.50
C GLU A 144 24.46 1.03 -19.12
N ASP A 145 24.74 -0.27 -19.24
CA ASP A 145 25.84 -0.82 -20.02
C ASP A 145 25.33 -2.01 -20.84
N LYS A 146 25.51 -1.95 -22.16
CA LYS A 146 25.10 -3.00 -23.12
C LYS A 146 23.65 -3.49 -22.91
N GLY A 147 22.71 -2.56 -22.65
CA GLY A 147 21.29 -2.86 -22.44
C GLY A 147 20.94 -3.39 -21.03
N ARG A 148 21.91 -3.48 -20.13
CA ARG A 148 21.72 -3.83 -18.72
C ARG A 148 21.81 -2.60 -17.83
N VAL A 149 20.93 -2.50 -16.85
CA VAL A 149 21.05 -1.50 -15.78
C VAL A 149 22.18 -1.95 -14.85
N VAL A 150 23.13 -1.05 -14.61
CA VAL A 150 24.32 -1.27 -13.78
C VAL A 150 24.44 -0.23 -12.65
N GLY A 151 23.35 0.46 -12.36
CA GLY A 151 23.27 1.48 -11.33
C GLY A 151 22.23 2.54 -11.64
N ALA A 152 22.29 3.65 -10.93
CA ALA A 152 21.41 4.80 -11.15
C ALA A 152 22.12 6.13 -10.95
N GLN A 153 21.64 7.12 -11.68
CA GLN A 153 21.88 8.52 -11.39
C GLN A 153 20.89 8.99 -10.32
N LEU A 154 21.40 9.55 -9.26
CA LEU A 154 20.67 10.04 -8.10
C LEU A 154 20.87 11.54 -7.98
N LYS A 155 19.82 12.26 -7.56
CA LYS A 155 19.88 13.72 -7.33
C LYS A 155 19.57 14.06 -5.89
N SER A 156 20.39 14.96 -5.30
CA SER A 156 20.11 15.58 -4.01
C SER A 156 20.40 17.08 -4.13
N GLY A 157 19.36 17.89 -4.05
CA GLY A 157 19.43 19.31 -4.43
C GLY A 157 19.90 19.44 -5.89
N GLU A 158 20.93 20.27 -6.09
CA GLU A 158 21.56 20.49 -7.41
C GLU A 158 22.61 19.43 -7.79
N LYS A 159 23.01 18.57 -6.84
CA LYS A 159 24.08 17.58 -7.07
C LYS A 159 23.50 16.30 -7.68
N THR A 160 24.27 15.76 -8.62
CA THR A 160 24.06 14.45 -9.23
C THR A 160 25.13 13.48 -8.77
N HIS A 161 24.72 12.27 -8.39
CA HIS A 161 25.58 11.19 -7.93
C HIS A 161 25.33 9.95 -8.78
N ASP A 162 26.37 9.36 -9.30
CA ASP A 162 26.31 8.06 -9.99
C ASP A 162 26.63 6.95 -8.98
N LEU A 163 25.68 6.04 -8.78
CA LEU A 163 25.86 4.87 -7.92
C LEU A 163 25.74 3.60 -8.74
N ARG A 164 26.79 2.80 -8.75
CA ARG A 164 26.83 1.51 -9.44
C ARG A 164 26.28 0.40 -8.55
N ALA A 165 25.42 -0.45 -9.12
CA ALA A 165 24.87 -1.61 -8.43
C ALA A 165 24.51 -2.71 -9.44
N PRO A 166 24.86 -3.98 -9.19
CA PRO A 166 24.42 -5.12 -9.99
C PRO A 166 22.88 -5.21 -10.07
N TRP A 167 22.19 -4.78 -9.02
CA TRP A 167 20.72 -4.75 -8.94
C TRP A 167 20.21 -3.38 -8.51
N VAL A 168 19.24 -2.87 -9.25
CA VAL A 168 18.43 -1.70 -8.88
C VAL A 168 17.00 -2.15 -8.63
N LEU A 169 16.45 -1.85 -7.45
CA LEU A 169 15.07 -2.16 -7.05
C LEU A 169 14.25 -0.86 -7.00
N LEU A 170 13.27 -0.71 -7.87
CA LEU A 170 12.35 0.42 -7.83
C LEU A 170 11.13 0.10 -6.96
N ALA A 171 11.05 0.75 -5.79
CA ALA A 171 9.97 0.67 -4.81
C ALA A 171 9.28 2.04 -4.61
N THR A 172 9.10 2.80 -5.70
CA THR A 172 8.79 4.23 -5.72
C THR A 172 7.31 4.57 -5.53
N GLY A 173 6.47 3.58 -5.25
CA GLY A 173 5.03 3.76 -5.05
C GLY A 173 4.28 4.07 -6.34
N ALA A 174 3.09 4.68 -6.22
CA ALA A 174 2.19 4.89 -7.35
C ALA A 174 2.62 5.95 -8.35
N VAL A 175 3.55 6.82 -7.97
CA VAL A 175 4.00 7.96 -8.79
C VAL A 175 4.87 7.47 -9.95
N PRO A 176 4.54 7.79 -11.24
CA PRO A 176 5.13 7.11 -12.39
C PRO A 176 6.51 7.61 -12.80
N GLN A 177 7.02 8.73 -12.28
CA GLN A 177 8.22 9.41 -12.78
C GLN A 177 9.45 8.50 -12.87
N ALA A 178 9.77 7.75 -11.79
CA ALA A 178 10.91 6.84 -11.80
C ALA A 178 10.70 5.66 -12.76
N LEU A 179 9.48 5.13 -12.86
CA LEU A 179 9.15 4.07 -13.81
C LEU A 179 9.27 4.54 -15.26
N LEU A 180 8.86 5.79 -15.56
CA LEU A 180 8.99 6.39 -16.89
C LEU A 180 10.47 6.58 -17.24
N ALA A 181 11.26 7.18 -16.32
CA ALA A 181 12.69 7.39 -16.51
C ALA A 181 13.46 6.07 -16.71
N ALA A 182 13.00 4.99 -16.06
CA ALA A 182 13.59 3.66 -16.18
C ALA A 182 13.03 2.82 -17.34
N GLY A 183 12.10 3.32 -18.15
CA GLY A 183 11.46 2.57 -19.22
C GLY A 183 10.59 1.39 -18.74
N MET A 184 10.10 1.45 -17.49
CA MET A 184 9.36 0.37 -16.83
C MET A 184 7.85 0.62 -16.80
N SER A 185 7.38 1.82 -17.13
CA SER A 185 5.96 2.14 -17.10
C SER A 185 5.25 1.67 -18.38
N GLN A 186 4.20 0.86 -18.22
CA GLN A 186 3.29 0.46 -19.31
C GLN A 186 1.99 1.28 -19.26
N ARG A 187 1.63 1.83 -18.09
CA ARG A 187 0.47 2.68 -17.89
C ARG A 187 0.88 3.98 -17.18
N GLN A 188 0.60 5.11 -17.78
CA GLN A 188 0.92 6.42 -17.21
C GLN A 188 -0.18 6.95 -16.27
N THR A 189 -1.44 6.60 -16.53
CA THR A 189 -2.58 6.98 -15.70
C THR A 189 -2.71 6.10 -14.47
N PRO A 190 -3.18 6.63 -13.32
CA PRO A 190 -3.43 5.82 -12.13
C PRO A 190 -4.60 4.86 -12.33
N SER A 191 -4.63 3.76 -11.58
CA SER A 191 -5.75 2.82 -11.53
C SER A 191 -6.90 3.35 -10.68
N GLY A 192 -6.59 4.19 -9.72
CA GLY A 192 -7.52 4.83 -8.80
C GLY A 192 -6.90 6.06 -8.17
N VAL A 193 -7.68 6.80 -7.43
CA VAL A 193 -7.25 7.99 -6.70
C VAL A 193 -7.92 8.01 -5.32
N ALA A 194 -7.22 8.55 -4.34
CA ALA A 194 -7.75 8.70 -2.99
C ALA A 194 -7.45 10.09 -2.44
N LEU A 195 -8.30 10.57 -1.54
CA LEU A 195 -8.15 11.84 -0.82
C LEU A 195 -8.34 11.54 0.66
N ARG A 196 -7.42 12.03 1.52
CA ARG A 196 -7.55 11.87 2.97
C ARG A 196 -6.97 13.04 3.76
N GLY A 197 -7.44 13.19 4.99
CA GLY A 197 -6.89 14.07 6.01
C GLY A 197 -6.94 13.40 7.38
N TYR A 198 -6.34 14.07 8.36
CA TYR A 198 -6.45 13.69 9.77
C TYR A 198 -7.27 14.74 10.51
N VAL A 199 -8.23 14.26 11.30
CA VAL A 199 -9.08 15.08 12.18
C VAL A 199 -8.89 14.59 13.61
N LYS A 200 -8.67 15.49 14.55
CA LYS A 200 -8.71 15.21 15.98
C LYS A 200 -10.08 15.57 16.51
N ASN A 201 -10.76 14.62 17.18
CA ASN A 201 -12.06 14.84 17.79
C ASN A 201 -12.24 13.88 18.97
N ASP A 202 -11.98 14.34 20.18
CA ASP A 202 -12.06 13.52 21.38
C ASP A 202 -13.50 13.06 21.70
N ALA A 203 -14.53 13.81 21.26
CA ALA A 203 -15.94 13.42 21.43
C ALA A 203 -16.35 12.20 20.58
N MET A 204 -15.53 11.84 19.58
CA MET A 204 -15.77 10.67 18.72
C MET A 204 -15.03 9.42 19.20
N VAL A 205 -14.16 9.53 20.22
CA VAL A 205 -13.47 8.39 20.83
C VAL A 205 -14.49 7.44 21.45
N GLY A 206 -14.38 6.15 21.18
CA GLY A 206 -15.33 5.12 21.61
C GLY A 206 -16.63 5.06 20.78
N ARG A 207 -16.98 6.12 20.06
CA ARG A 207 -18.12 6.11 19.12
C ARG A 207 -17.69 5.52 17.76
N ILE A 208 -16.47 5.81 17.34
CA ILE A 208 -15.81 5.18 16.17
C ILE A 208 -14.60 4.43 16.70
N ASP A 209 -14.79 3.16 17.01
CA ASP A 209 -13.79 2.24 17.56
C ASP A 209 -13.31 1.16 16.56
N LYS A 210 -13.90 1.15 15.36
CA LYS A 210 -13.67 0.18 14.30
C LYS A 210 -13.20 0.89 13.03
N LEU A 211 -12.59 0.14 12.11
CA LEU A 211 -12.36 0.65 10.76
C LEU A 211 -13.70 0.73 10.04
N GLU A 212 -14.15 1.91 9.68
CA GLU A 212 -15.44 2.10 8.99
C GLU A 212 -15.24 2.32 7.50
N ILE A 213 -15.98 1.57 6.68
CA ILE A 213 -16.05 1.68 5.23
C ILE A 213 -17.49 1.89 4.81
N VAL A 214 -17.76 2.97 4.07
CA VAL A 214 -19.09 3.42 3.72
C VAL A 214 -19.27 3.45 2.21
N TRP A 215 -20.21 2.65 1.72
CA TRP A 215 -20.62 2.69 0.32
C TRP A 215 -21.90 3.50 0.18
N HIS A 216 -21.93 4.41 -0.77
CA HIS A 216 -23.10 5.18 -1.13
C HIS A 216 -23.08 5.53 -2.62
N ARG A 217 -24.26 5.72 -3.22
CA ARG A 217 -24.37 6.08 -4.66
C ARG A 217 -23.64 7.38 -5.01
N ALA A 218 -23.58 8.33 -4.09
CA ALA A 218 -22.88 9.61 -4.26
C ALA A 218 -21.34 9.41 -4.30
N LEU A 219 -20.83 8.32 -3.72
CA LEU A 219 -19.40 8.01 -3.67
C LEU A 219 -18.94 7.06 -4.81
N SER A 220 -19.90 6.57 -5.63
CA SER A 220 -19.59 5.61 -6.70
C SER A 220 -18.76 6.27 -7.82
N PRO A 221 -17.74 5.57 -8.34
CA PRO A 221 -17.33 4.16 -8.12
C PRO A 221 -16.27 4.01 -7.00
N GLY A 222 -16.62 4.28 -5.78
CA GLY A 222 -15.72 4.23 -4.63
C GLY A 222 -16.43 4.11 -3.30
N TYR A 223 -15.74 4.51 -2.26
CA TYR A 223 -16.22 4.48 -0.88
C TYR A 223 -15.54 5.57 -0.03
N GLY A 224 -16.16 5.87 1.13
CA GLY A 224 -15.57 6.69 2.19
C GLY A 224 -15.06 5.81 3.33
N TRP A 225 -14.10 6.30 4.11
CA TRP A 225 -13.62 5.60 5.31
C TRP A 225 -13.40 6.54 6.48
N ILE A 226 -13.48 5.98 7.69
CA ILE A 226 -13.00 6.58 8.93
C ILE A 226 -12.25 5.51 9.70
N PHE A 227 -10.95 5.71 9.94
CA PHE A 227 -10.12 4.78 10.68
C PHE A 227 -9.57 5.47 11.93
N PRO A 228 -9.88 4.94 13.13
CA PRO A 228 -9.42 5.52 14.38
C PRO A 228 -7.91 5.31 14.54
N CYS A 229 -7.21 6.39 14.85
CA CYS A 229 -5.83 6.41 15.30
C CYS A 229 -5.78 6.61 16.81
N ARG A 230 -4.59 6.65 17.40
CA ARG A 230 -4.43 7.00 18.83
C ARG A 230 -4.77 8.46 19.10
N ASP A 231 -4.96 8.78 20.35
CA ASP A 231 -5.07 10.15 20.89
C ASP A 231 -6.22 10.96 20.28
N GLY A 232 -7.36 10.31 19.99
CA GLY A 232 -8.54 10.97 19.42
C GLY A 232 -8.38 11.45 17.98
N VAL A 233 -7.36 10.96 17.29
CA VAL A 233 -7.11 11.26 15.87
C VAL A 233 -7.81 10.22 14.98
N PHE A 234 -8.35 10.69 13.86
CA PHE A 234 -9.01 9.85 12.87
C PHE A 234 -8.45 10.12 11.48
N ASN A 235 -8.09 9.06 10.76
CA ASN A 235 -7.82 9.11 9.34
C ASN A 235 -9.15 9.03 8.59
N VAL A 236 -9.51 10.08 7.87
CA VAL A 236 -10.80 10.19 7.17
C VAL A 236 -10.56 10.49 5.70
N GLY A 237 -11.27 9.79 4.80
CA GLY A 237 -11.05 9.99 3.38
C GLY A 237 -12.05 9.30 2.47
N VAL A 238 -11.80 9.47 1.16
CA VAL A 238 -12.55 8.82 0.08
C VAL A 238 -11.59 8.23 -0.95
N GLY A 239 -11.96 7.09 -1.51
CA GLY A 239 -11.23 6.42 -2.57
C GLY A 239 -12.13 6.14 -3.77
N ILE A 240 -11.62 6.40 -4.97
CA ILE A 240 -12.29 6.11 -6.24
C ILE A 240 -11.44 5.12 -7.00
N ALA A 241 -12.02 3.97 -7.32
CA ALA A 241 -11.40 2.97 -8.16
C ALA A 241 -11.70 3.25 -9.64
N ASP A 242 -10.85 2.71 -10.52
CA ASP A 242 -11.03 2.78 -11.98
C ASP A 242 -11.23 4.23 -12.50
N SER A 243 -10.55 5.19 -11.87
CA SER A 243 -10.73 6.63 -12.13
C SER A 243 -10.38 7.05 -13.55
N HIS A 244 -9.61 6.23 -14.27
CA HIS A 244 -9.11 6.51 -15.63
C HIS A 244 -9.34 5.33 -16.59
N ASP A 245 -10.26 4.43 -16.29
CA ASP A 245 -10.59 3.36 -17.22
C ASP A 245 -11.31 3.92 -18.44
N ALA A 246 -10.80 3.57 -19.63
CA ALA A 246 -11.52 3.81 -20.87
C ALA A 246 -12.85 3.04 -20.85
N GLN A 247 -13.97 3.73 -21.07
CA GLN A 247 -15.24 3.04 -21.21
C GLN A 247 -15.17 2.07 -22.41
N ARG A 248 -15.79 0.90 -22.25
CA ARG A 248 -15.81 -0.24 -23.16
C ARG A 248 -16.30 0.07 -24.59
N ASN A 249 -16.72 1.31 -24.89
CA ASN A 249 -17.29 1.78 -26.17
C ASN A 249 -16.46 2.90 -26.84
N GLY A 250 -15.16 3.01 -26.56
CA GLY A 250 -14.27 3.91 -27.32
C GLY A 250 -14.49 5.42 -27.10
N LYS A 251 -15.47 5.82 -26.29
CA LYS A 251 -15.64 7.21 -25.86
C LYS A 251 -15.00 7.37 -24.49
N LEU A 252 -13.83 8.00 -24.46
CA LEU A 252 -13.20 8.54 -23.25
C LEU A 252 -14.15 9.55 -22.62
N ALA A 253 -15.05 9.13 -21.77
CA ALA A 253 -15.68 10.03 -20.84
C ALA A 253 -14.65 10.27 -19.74
N LYS A 254 -13.77 11.27 -19.90
CA LYS A 254 -13.10 11.94 -18.79
C LYS A 254 -14.21 12.45 -17.86
N ARG A 255 -14.63 11.61 -16.93
CA ARG A 255 -15.38 12.10 -15.79
C ARG A 255 -14.33 12.85 -14.95
N GLU A 256 -14.33 14.16 -15.00
CA GLU A 256 -13.56 14.97 -14.07
C GLU A 256 -14.07 14.69 -12.66
N ILE A 257 -13.43 13.75 -11.97
CA ILE A 257 -13.78 13.40 -10.60
C ILE A 257 -13.11 14.42 -9.70
N ASN A 258 -13.90 15.33 -9.14
CA ASN A 258 -13.43 16.21 -8.08
C ASN A 258 -13.52 15.46 -6.74
N LEU A 259 -12.38 14.96 -6.25
CA LEU A 259 -12.32 14.23 -4.98
C LEU A 259 -12.78 15.04 -3.77
N ARG A 260 -12.68 16.38 -3.80
CA ARG A 260 -13.19 17.23 -2.72
C ARG A 260 -14.70 17.19 -2.68
N HIS A 261 -15.39 17.27 -3.82
CA HIS A 261 -16.85 17.11 -3.87
C HIS A 261 -17.28 15.71 -3.42
N VAL A 262 -16.51 14.66 -3.77
CA VAL A 262 -16.80 13.30 -3.26
C VAL A 262 -16.63 13.23 -1.74
N PHE A 263 -15.65 13.93 -1.19
CA PHE A 263 -15.47 14.03 0.27
C PHE A 263 -16.60 14.80 0.94
N ASP A 264 -17.05 15.92 0.35
CA ASP A 264 -18.21 16.68 0.84
C ASP A 264 -19.48 15.83 0.77
N ASP A 265 -19.66 15.05 -0.29
CA ASP A 265 -20.73 14.07 -0.38
C ASP A 265 -20.64 13.01 0.73
N PHE A 266 -19.45 12.52 1.04
CA PHE A 266 -19.24 11.55 2.11
C PHE A 266 -19.68 12.10 3.46
N THR A 267 -19.27 13.31 3.83
CA THR A 267 -19.68 13.95 5.08
C THR A 267 -21.19 14.25 5.12
N ARG A 268 -21.80 14.50 3.96
CA ARG A 268 -23.25 14.74 3.88
C ARG A 268 -24.09 13.48 4.03
N VAL A 269 -23.62 12.33 3.47
CA VAL A 269 -24.42 11.09 3.47
C VAL A 269 -24.15 10.19 4.66
N TYR A 270 -23.11 10.45 5.44
CA TYR A 270 -22.74 9.66 6.61
C TYR A 270 -22.58 10.54 7.85
N ALA A 271 -23.58 10.51 8.73
CA ALA A 271 -23.64 11.38 9.91
C ALA A 271 -22.38 11.31 10.80
N PRO A 272 -21.77 10.12 11.10
CA PRO A 272 -20.54 10.09 11.88
C PRO A 272 -19.36 10.83 11.19
N ALA A 273 -19.28 10.83 9.86
CA ALA A 273 -18.27 11.61 9.14
C ALA A 273 -18.53 13.11 9.26
N HIS A 274 -19.79 13.52 9.18
CA HIS A 274 -20.19 14.91 9.40
C HIS A 274 -19.81 15.38 10.80
N GLU A 275 -20.23 14.65 11.83
CA GLU A 275 -19.96 14.98 13.24
C GLU A 275 -18.45 15.01 13.53
N LEU A 276 -17.71 14.04 12.99
CA LEU A 276 -16.25 13.99 13.13
C LEU A 276 -15.59 15.27 12.60
N VAL A 277 -15.97 15.67 11.38
CA VAL A 277 -15.34 16.82 10.70
C VAL A 277 -15.83 18.15 11.26
N ALA A 278 -17.13 18.30 11.53
CA ALA A 278 -17.73 19.55 12.01
C ALA A 278 -17.30 19.88 13.45
N GLY A 279 -17.13 18.86 14.30
CA GLY A 279 -16.75 19.04 15.70
C GLY A 279 -15.25 18.80 15.98
N GLY A 280 -14.43 18.58 14.94
CA GLY A 280 -13.04 18.23 15.10
C GLY A 280 -12.07 19.29 14.56
N GLU A 281 -10.81 19.14 14.95
CA GLU A 281 -9.68 19.94 14.47
C GLU A 281 -8.94 19.22 13.35
N TRP A 282 -8.74 19.87 12.21
CA TRP A 282 -7.92 19.36 11.12
C TRP A 282 -6.43 19.42 11.46
N LEU A 283 -5.78 18.26 11.65
CA LEU A 283 -4.34 18.16 11.86
C LEU A 283 -3.54 18.20 10.56
N SER A 284 -4.20 17.93 9.44
CA SER A 284 -3.60 18.04 8.11
C SER A 284 -4.65 18.40 7.07
N PRO A 285 -4.30 19.17 6.03
CA PRO A 285 -5.23 19.40 4.93
C PRO A 285 -5.55 18.11 4.19
N LEU A 286 -6.68 18.09 3.48
CA LEU A 286 -7.01 17.02 2.55
C LEU A 286 -5.97 16.95 1.42
N LYS A 287 -5.35 15.79 1.27
CA LYS A 287 -4.32 15.52 0.25
C LYS A 287 -4.71 14.32 -0.60
N GLY A 288 -4.53 14.44 -1.91
CA GLY A 288 -4.81 13.38 -2.88
C GLY A 288 -3.57 12.58 -3.26
N ALA A 289 -3.76 11.30 -3.59
CA ALA A 289 -2.71 10.45 -4.14
C ALA A 289 -3.26 9.50 -5.20
N PRO A 290 -2.45 9.18 -6.24
CA PRO A 290 -2.76 8.11 -7.17
C PRO A 290 -2.59 6.74 -6.51
N LEU A 291 -3.26 5.73 -7.09
CA LEU A 291 -3.12 4.31 -6.77
C LEU A 291 -2.71 3.53 -8.02
N ARG A 292 -1.88 2.51 -7.85
CA ARG A 292 -1.55 1.51 -8.86
C ARG A 292 -1.96 0.13 -8.37
N CYS A 293 -2.90 -0.48 -9.08
CA CYS A 293 -3.60 -1.66 -8.61
C CYS A 293 -3.42 -2.85 -9.55
N THR A 294 -3.79 -4.04 -9.03
CA THR A 294 -4.06 -5.26 -9.82
C THR A 294 -2.81 -5.88 -10.42
N LEU A 295 -1.61 -5.54 -9.93
CA LEU A 295 -0.33 -5.93 -10.52
C LEU A 295 -0.29 -5.62 -12.02
N GLU A 296 -0.67 -4.40 -12.40
CA GLU A 296 -0.74 -3.96 -13.78
C GLU A 296 -0.09 -2.58 -13.96
N GLY A 297 0.28 -2.29 -15.22
CA GLY A 297 0.76 -0.98 -15.62
C GLY A 297 2.26 -0.74 -15.46
N ALA A 298 3.03 -1.76 -15.07
CA ALA A 298 4.51 -1.74 -15.06
C ALA A 298 5.07 -3.06 -15.60
N ARG A 299 6.26 -2.98 -16.20
CA ARG A 299 7.13 -4.15 -16.37
C ARG A 299 7.69 -4.51 -15.01
N TYR A 300 7.72 -5.79 -14.65
CA TYR A 300 8.22 -6.23 -13.34
C TYR A 300 9.74 -6.27 -13.28
N SER A 301 10.40 -6.56 -14.41
CA SER A 301 11.85 -6.57 -14.48
C SER A 301 12.40 -6.25 -15.87
N ARG A 302 13.66 -5.89 -15.90
CA ARG A 302 14.57 -5.89 -17.06
C ARG A 302 15.99 -6.16 -16.58
N PRO A 303 16.98 -6.42 -17.47
CA PRO A 303 18.32 -6.69 -17.03
C PRO A 303 18.85 -5.68 -16.01
N GLY A 304 19.28 -6.15 -14.83
CA GLY A 304 19.79 -5.36 -13.71
C GLY A 304 18.75 -4.56 -12.90
N LEU A 305 17.46 -4.62 -13.25
CA LEU A 305 16.44 -3.83 -12.58
C LEU A 305 15.15 -4.63 -12.33
N VAL A 306 14.58 -4.48 -11.13
CA VAL A 306 13.26 -5.00 -10.75
C VAL A 306 12.37 -3.91 -10.16
N VAL A 307 11.04 -4.09 -10.27
CA VAL A 307 10.02 -3.17 -9.76
C VAL A 307 9.17 -3.89 -8.74
N THR A 308 8.92 -3.28 -7.57
CA THR A 308 8.16 -3.88 -6.49
C THR A 308 7.20 -2.91 -5.81
N GLY A 309 6.35 -3.42 -4.96
CA GLY A 309 5.37 -2.62 -4.22
C GLY A 309 4.32 -1.99 -5.13
N GLU A 310 3.79 -0.86 -4.71
CA GLU A 310 2.76 -0.15 -5.49
C GLU A 310 3.28 0.32 -6.86
N ALA A 311 4.60 0.47 -7.05
CA ALA A 311 5.19 0.71 -8.37
C ALA A 311 4.89 -0.43 -9.35
N ALA A 312 4.86 -1.69 -8.87
CA ALA A 312 4.43 -2.87 -9.63
C ALA A 312 2.89 -3.05 -9.67
N GLY A 313 2.12 -2.19 -9.01
CA GLY A 313 0.66 -2.29 -8.95
C GLY A 313 0.15 -3.15 -7.79
N SER A 314 0.87 -3.28 -6.69
CA SER A 314 0.55 -4.20 -5.59
C SER A 314 -0.58 -3.73 -4.66
N THR A 315 -1.50 -2.88 -5.12
CA THR A 315 -2.68 -2.47 -4.35
C THR A 315 -3.92 -3.20 -4.86
N TYR A 316 -4.77 -3.70 -3.95
CA TYR A 316 -6.06 -4.25 -4.32
C TYR A 316 -7.02 -3.12 -4.73
N SER A 317 -7.62 -3.25 -5.91
CA SER A 317 -8.48 -2.19 -6.46
C SER A 317 -9.81 -2.04 -5.73
N PHE A 318 -10.32 -3.09 -5.07
CA PHE A 318 -11.59 -3.06 -4.34
C PHE A 318 -11.47 -2.36 -2.98
N SER A 319 -10.48 -2.78 -2.18
CA SER A 319 -10.33 -2.33 -0.79
C SER A 319 -9.31 -1.20 -0.62
N GLY A 320 -8.47 -0.93 -1.63
CA GLY A 320 -7.35 0.01 -1.52
C GLY A 320 -6.21 -0.51 -0.63
N GLU A 321 -6.25 -1.75 -0.19
CA GLU A 321 -5.18 -2.37 0.60
C GLU A 321 -3.91 -2.53 -0.23
N GLY A 322 -2.82 -1.99 0.28
CA GLY A 322 -1.54 -1.99 -0.42
C GLY A 322 -0.33 -2.16 0.49
N ILE A 323 -0.45 -1.90 1.81
CA ILE A 323 0.71 -1.96 2.73
C ILE A 323 1.25 -3.39 2.82
N GLY A 324 0.39 -4.37 3.15
CA GLY A 324 0.78 -5.77 3.27
C GLY A 324 1.34 -6.31 1.97
N LYS A 325 0.69 -6.01 0.84
CA LYS A 325 1.16 -6.44 -0.48
C LYS A 325 2.45 -5.75 -0.92
N ALA A 326 2.67 -4.51 -0.52
CA ALA A 326 3.94 -3.84 -0.77
C ALA A 326 5.08 -4.50 0.04
N LEU A 327 4.86 -4.81 1.32
CA LEU A 327 5.81 -5.57 2.14
C LEU A 327 6.09 -6.94 1.52
N GLU A 328 5.05 -7.70 1.18
CA GLU A 328 5.15 -9.03 0.58
C GLU A 328 5.96 -9.02 -0.73
N THR A 329 5.65 -8.13 -1.65
CA THR A 329 6.35 -8.05 -2.94
C THR A 329 7.79 -7.57 -2.80
N GLY A 330 8.10 -6.72 -1.81
CA GLY A 330 9.46 -6.34 -1.45
C GLY A 330 10.27 -7.53 -0.93
N ILE A 331 9.68 -8.34 -0.05
CA ILE A 331 10.28 -9.58 0.44
C ILE A 331 10.53 -10.56 -0.71
N LEU A 332 9.55 -10.78 -1.60
CA LEU A 332 9.69 -11.67 -2.76
C LEU A 332 10.82 -11.25 -3.69
N ALA A 333 11.01 -9.95 -3.93
CA ALA A 333 12.12 -9.44 -4.73
C ALA A 333 13.47 -9.75 -4.08
N ALA A 334 13.57 -9.53 -2.77
CA ALA A 334 14.77 -9.83 -2.00
C ALA A 334 15.07 -11.34 -1.97
N GLU A 335 14.07 -12.17 -1.70
CA GLU A 335 14.20 -13.63 -1.67
C GLU A 335 14.66 -14.21 -3.01
N ALA A 336 14.14 -13.70 -4.14
CA ALA A 336 14.58 -14.10 -5.48
C ALA A 336 16.07 -13.78 -5.72
N MET A 337 16.55 -12.60 -5.28
CA MET A 337 17.96 -12.23 -5.37
C MET A 337 18.83 -13.12 -4.48
N LEU A 338 18.41 -13.40 -3.25
CA LEU A 338 19.13 -14.26 -2.32
C LEU A 338 19.22 -15.71 -2.80
N ALA A 339 18.10 -16.25 -3.31
CA ALA A 339 18.06 -17.58 -3.91
C ALA A 339 18.99 -17.67 -5.13
N GLY A 340 18.99 -16.63 -5.97
CA GLY A 340 19.90 -16.53 -7.11
C GLY A 340 21.36 -16.57 -6.69
N ARG A 341 21.73 -15.82 -5.65
CA ARG A 341 23.10 -15.84 -5.10
C ARG A 341 23.48 -17.21 -4.54
N ALA A 342 22.59 -17.80 -3.73
CA ALA A 342 22.85 -19.10 -3.09
C ALA A 342 22.97 -20.27 -4.08
N GLN A 343 22.20 -20.22 -5.18
CA GLN A 343 22.14 -21.25 -6.20
C GLN A 343 23.01 -20.94 -7.44
N MET A 344 23.75 -19.82 -7.42
CA MET A 344 24.57 -19.34 -8.53
C MET A 344 23.77 -19.22 -9.85
N LEU A 345 22.52 -18.77 -9.76
CA LEU A 345 21.64 -18.56 -10.90
C LEU A 345 22.11 -17.35 -11.71
N ASP A 346 21.93 -17.42 -13.02
CA ASP A 346 22.10 -16.24 -13.85
C ASP A 346 21.00 -15.19 -13.58
N GLU A 347 21.24 -13.96 -14.00
CA GLU A 347 20.33 -12.84 -13.78
C GLU A 347 18.94 -13.07 -14.38
N SER A 348 18.88 -13.72 -15.53
CA SER A 348 17.61 -13.98 -16.23
C SER A 348 16.72 -14.95 -15.43
N GLN A 349 17.34 -15.94 -14.80
CA GLN A 349 16.67 -16.90 -13.91
C GLN A 349 16.16 -16.20 -12.64
N VAL A 350 16.99 -15.33 -12.02
CA VAL A 350 16.56 -14.55 -10.84
C VAL A 350 15.33 -13.68 -11.17
N ARG A 351 15.36 -12.99 -12.32
CA ARG A 351 14.21 -12.18 -12.77
C ARG A 351 12.98 -13.04 -13.06
N ALA A 352 13.16 -14.17 -13.74
CA ALA A 352 12.07 -15.10 -14.02
C ALA A 352 11.44 -15.65 -12.74
N ASN A 353 12.23 -15.99 -11.73
CA ASN A 353 11.76 -16.46 -10.43
C ASN A 353 10.93 -15.36 -9.72
N TYR A 354 11.42 -14.12 -9.69
CA TYR A 354 10.69 -12.98 -9.13
C TYR A 354 9.37 -12.72 -9.86
N GLU A 355 9.39 -12.66 -11.19
CA GLU A 355 8.19 -12.47 -11.99
C GLU A 355 7.19 -13.61 -11.82
N SER A 356 7.66 -14.85 -11.70
CA SER A 356 6.81 -16.01 -11.42
C SER A 356 6.12 -15.88 -10.05
N ALA A 357 6.88 -15.45 -9.02
CA ALA A 357 6.32 -15.20 -7.69
C ALA A 357 5.24 -14.10 -7.72
N LEU A 358 5.46 -13.00 -8.44
CA LEU A 358 4.42 -11.97 -8.63
C LEU A 358 3.19 -12.49 -9.39
N ARG A 359 3.40 -13.27 -10.47
CA ARG A 359 2.30 -13.85 -11.23
C ARG A 359 1.49 -14.85 -10.41
N ALA A 360 2.11 -15.54 -9.44
CA ALA A 360 1.39 -16.41 -8.51
C ALA A 360 0.40 -15.66 -7.61
N LEU A 361 0.63 -14.37 -7.34
CA LEU A 361 -0.31 -13.52 -6.62
C LEU A 361 -1.47 -13.02 -7.51
N LYS A 362 -1.29 -12.93 -8.83
CA LYS A 362 -2.23 -12.31 -9.77
C LYS A 362 -3.67 -12.85 -9.66
N PRO A 363 -3.93 -14.17 -9.53
CA PRO A 363 -5.31 -14.67 -9.41
C PRO A 363 -6.08 -14.05 -8.25
N ARG A 364 -5.42 -13.77 -7.11
CA ARG A 364 -6.03 -13.09 -5.97
C ARG A 364 -6.34 -11.63 -6.29
N PHE A 365 -5.40 -10.91 -6.91
CA PHE A 365 -5.64 -9.54 -7.37
C PHE A 365 -6.82 -9.45 -8.34
N ASP A 366 -6.96 -10.40 -9.26
CA ASP A 366 -8.09 -10.48 -10.21
C ASP A 366 -9.44 -10.72 -9.49
N LEU A 367 -9.44 -11.48 -8.40
CA LEU A 367 -10.65 -11.66 -7.59
C LEU A 367 -11.07 -10.36 -6.90
N TYR A 368 -10.12 -9.61 -6.33
CA TYR A 368 -10.40 -8.29 -5.75
C TYR A 368 -10.81 -7.28 -6.83
N ALA A 369 -10.24 -7.35 -8.03
CA ALA A 369 -10.68 -6.52 -9.16
C ALA A 369 -12.14 -6.79 -9.54
N ARG A 370 -12.58 -8.08 -9.50
CA ARG A 370 -13.99 -8.44 -9.72
C ARG A 370 -14.90 -7.94 -8.60
N ALA A 371 -14.41 -7.89 -7.34
CA ALA A 371 -15.13 -7.34 -6.20
C ALA A 371 -15.41 -5.83 -6.36
N ASN A 372 -14.65 -5.13 -7.19
CA ASN A 372 -14.84 -3.71 -7.47
C ASN A 372 -16.23 -3.36 -8.04
N LYS A 373 -17.02 -4.37 -8.46
CA LYS A 373 -18.43 -4.22 -8.79
C LYS A 373 -19.24 -3.61 -7.64
N VAL A 374 -18.87 -3.85 -6.38
CA VAL A 374 -19.54 -3.27 -5.21
C VAL A 374 -19.33 -1.75 -5.18
N ASN A 375 -18.11 -1.28 -5.48
CA ASN A 375 -17.80 0.16 -5.56
C ASN A 375 -18.59 0.84 -6.70
N ARG A 376 -18.79 0.13 -7.83
CA ARG A 376 -19.57 0.63 -8.98
C ARG A 376 -21.09 0.54 -8.75
N HIS A 377 -21.54 -0.44 -7.97
CA HIS A 377 -22.95 -0.72 -7.71
C HIS A 377 -23.18 -0.86 -6.19
N PRO A 378 -23.23 0.26 -5.46
CA PRO A 378 -23.28 0.26 -3.98
C PRO A 378 -24.45 -0.51 -3.37
N TRP A 379 -25.58 -0.67 -4.10
CA TRP A 379 -26.70 -1.50 -3.66
C TRP A 379 -26.30 -2.96 -3.35
N LEU A 380 -25.21 -3.46 -3.95
CA LEU A 380 -24.67 -4.77 -3.61
C LEU A 380 -24.14 -4.81 -2.16
N ALA A 381 -23.64 -3.68 -1.63
CA ALA A 381 -23.27 -3.59 -0.22
C ALA A 381 -24.50 -3.75 0.69
N ASP A 382 -25.65 -3.13 0.37
CA ASP A 382 -26.89 -3.34 1.12
C ASP A 382 -27.30 -4.80 1.13
N LEU A 383 -27.21 -5.48 -0.01
CA LEU A 383 -27.55 -6.90 -0.13
C LEU A 383 -26.63 -7.78 0.74
N LEU A 384 -25.31 -7.52 0.67
CA LEU A 384 -24.34 -8.24 1.49
C LEU A 384 -24.56 -8.01 2.99
N VAL A 385 -24.79 -6.77 3.40
CA VAL A 385 -25.07 -6.40 4.78
C VAL A 385 -26.36 -7.06 5.27
N TRP A 386 -27.44 -6.97 4.48
CA TRP A 386 -28.73 -7.59 4.84
C TRP A 386 -28.60 -9.10 5.04
N ARG A 387 -27.89 -9.76 4.15
CA ARG A 387 -27.71 -11.21 4.22
C ARG A 387 -26.76 -11.63 5.33
N ALA A 388 -25.65 -10.91 5.52
CA ALA A 388 -24.68 -11.20 6.56
C ALA A 388 -25.25 -11.05 7.98
N LYS A 389 -26.19 -10.12 8.19
CA LYS A 389 -26.93 -10.01 9.47
C LYS A 389 -27.71 -11.28 9.82
N LYS A 390 -28.08 -12.07 8.81
CA LYS A 390 -28.89 -13.30 8.97
C LYS A 390 -28.07 -14.58 8.86
N SER A 391 -26.77 -14.51 8.55
CA SER A 391 -25.95 -15.68 8.30
C SER A 391 -24.56 -15.57 8.95
N ALA A 392 -24.40 -16.23 10.10
CA ALA A 392 -23.11 -16.37 10.76
C ALA A 392 -22.05 -17.04 9.85
N ARG A 393 -22.47 -17.91 8.92
CA ARG A 393 -21.59 -18.53 7.94
C ARG A 393 -21.03 -17.51 6.95
N LEU A 394 -21.88 -16.60 6.46
CA LEU A 394 -21.43 -15.52 5.57
C LEU A 394 -20.47 -14.57 6.27
N LEU A 395 -20.77 -14.21 7.52
CA LEU A 395 -19.89 -13.34 8.32
C LEU A 395 -18.52 -14.00 8.53
N ARG A 396 -18.45 -15.30 8.84
CA ARG A 396 -17.18 -16.04 8.91
C ARG A 396 -16.43 -16.07 7.57
N ARG A 397 -17.13 -16.17 6.44
CA ARG A 397 -16.50 -16.09 5.11
C ARG A 397 -15.94 -14.69 4.84
N MET A 398 -16.64 -13.63 5.22
CA MET A 398 -16.15 -12.24 5.12
C MET A 398 -14.90 -12.04 5.98
N SER A 399 -14.92 -12.52 7.22
CA SER A 399 -13.73 -12.52 8.10
C SER A 399 -12.59 -13.34 7.48
N GLY A 400 -12.89 -14.50 6.88
CA GLY A 400 -11.89 -15.30 6.17
C GLY A 400 -11.28 -14.60 4.96
N VAL A 401 -12.05 -13.75 4.24
CA VAL A 401 -11.53 -12.93 3.16
C VAL A 401 -10.58 -11.86 3.72
N LEU A 402 -10.97 -11.20 4.81
CA LEU A 402 -10.15 -10.20 5.49
C LEU A 402 -8.82 -10.81 6.00
N ASN A 403 -8.87 -12.05 6.49
CA ASN A 403 -7.70 -12.79 6.97
C ASN A 403 -6.94 -13.53 5.85
N GLU A 404 -7.33 -13.35 4.58
CA GLU A 404 -6.79 -14.06 3.41
C GLU A 404 -6.89 -15.59 3.47
N THR A 405 -7.72 -16.16 4.36
CA THR A 405 -7.96 -17.60 4.49
C THR A 405 -9.13 -18.11 3.64
N SER A 406 -9.92 -17.21 3.06
CA SER A 406 -11.07 -17.52 2.20
C SER A 406 -10.99 -16.80 0.86
N ASN A 407 -11.52 -17.44 -0.18
CA ASN A 407 -11.53 -16.86 -1.53
C ASN A 407 -12.61 -15.78 -1.66
N PRO A 408 -12.25 -14.49 -1.93
CA PRO A 408 -13.22 -13.41 -2.10
C PRO A 408 -14.18 -13.64 -3.27
N GLY A 409 -13.80 -14.43 -4.26
CA GLY A 409 -14.66 -14.76 -5.41
C GLY A 409 -15.98 -15.43 -5.01
N HIS A 410 -16.04 -16.10 -3.87
CA HIS A 410 -17.28 -16.69 -3.34
C HIS A 410 -18.32 -15.66 -2.91
N LEU A 411 -17.93 -14.41 -2.67
CA LEU A 411 -18.81 -13.31 -2.26
C LEU A 411 -19.28 -12.44 -3.44
N VAL A 412 -18.49 -12.38 -4.53
CA VAL A 412 -18.70 -11.41 -5.61
C VAL A 412 -18.97 -12.02 -6.99
N THR A 413 -18.92 -13.33 -7.14
CA THR A 413 -19.30 -14.02 -8.39
C THR A 413 -20.83 -14.19 -8.46
N MET A 414 -21.39 -14.31 -9.68
CA MET A 414 -22.82 -14.60 -9.85
C MET A 414 -23.25 -15.86 -9.10
N LYS A 415 -22.44 -16.93 -9.11
CA LYS A 415 -22.69 -18.14 -8.32
C LYS A 415 -22.67 -17.85 -6.82
N GLY A 416 -21.74 -17.00 -6.35
CA GLY A 416 -21.67 -16.56 -4.96
C GLY A 416 -22.90 -15.74 -4.56
N ILE A 417 -23.31 -14.80 -5.41
CA ILE A 417 -24.51 -13.97 -5.18
C ILE A 417 -25.77 -14.86 -5.14
N VAL A 418 -25.94 -15.79 -6.08
CA VAL A 418 -27.07 -16.74 -6.04
C VAL A 418 -27.07 -17.55 -4.74
N ARG A 419 -25.92 -18.03 -4.29
CA ARG A 419 -25.78 -18.73 -3.00
C ARG A 419 -26.14 -17.88 -1.79
N LEU A 420 -26.02 -16.55 -1.88
CA LEU A 420 -26.51 -15.65 -0.80
C LEU A 420 -28.02 -15.76 -0.59
N PHE A 421 -28.79 -16.20 -1.60
CA PHE A 421 -30.24 -16.40 -1.48
C PHE A 421 -30.63 -17.84 -1.15
N THR A 422 -29.75 -18.82 -1.39
CA THR A 422 -30.05 -20.25 -1.23
C THR A 422 -29.43 -20.90 0.01
N GLU A 423 -28.41 -20.30 0.61
CA GLU A 423 -27.74 -20.70 1.87
C GLU A 423 -28.10 -19.73 3.01
#